data_6fbef7d7f6d2567f1c027fc8567f9f1e
#
_entry.id   6fbef7d7f6d2567f1c027fc8567f9f1e
#
_cell.length_a   1.000
_cell.length_b   1.000
_cell.length_c   1.000
_cell.angle_alpha   90.00
_cell.angle_beta   90.00
_cell.angle_gamma   90.00
#
_symmetry.space_group_name_H-M   'P 1'
#
loop_
_entity.id
_entity.type
_entity.pdbx_description
1 polymer ?
#
loop_
_entity_poly.entity_id
_entity_poly.type
_entity_poly.pdbx_seq_one_letter_code
_entity_poly.pdbx_strand_id
1 'polypeptide(L)'
;MSSLSGVRIVGSGLIGTSIALALAKNSIPVDLVDSDARRENLANDLAMGEKVVDPELVIFALPSQHLPLVVEREYALNPQSTFIDIGSVKTNPLQVISSSNLPLAQFVATHPMAGREIGGPESARGDLFEGRSWVLTPEASSAQSLERAKKLVELLGATPIEMDALEHDKAVAAISHLPQIISSLLAKQLQDFPDEWLALSGQGLRDTVRIAGSDPKLWQEIISMNRTEIAPVLHALINDLQSFEKLLDSTSDNSEAIGKFIEEGRTGRAKIPGKHGGKARNYSYLPIVIPDAPGNLAAIFNICAQIDVNVEDLSIEHSPGQLTGLSTLGLSDEGAEKLSQHLISQGWNVHPVRK
;
A
#
# COMPACT_ATOMS: atom_id res chain seq x y z
N MET A 1 1.00 24.29 -18.28
CA MET A 1 1.43 24.19 -16.86
C MET A 1 2.95 24.26 -16.85
N SER A 2 3.59 25.10 -16.04
CA SER A 2 5.07 25.15 -15.97
C SER A 2 5.59 23.81 -15.42
N SER A 3 6.59 23.20 -16.05
CA SER A 3 7.25 21.98 -15.54
C SER A 3 8.01 22.28 -14.23
N LEU A 4 8.29 21.28 -13.38
CA LEU A 4 9.25 21.43 -12.29
C LEU A 4 10.64 21.68 -12.90
N SER A 5 11.40 22.61 -12.34
CA SER A 5 12.70 22.98 -12.88
C SER A 5 13.84 22.01 -12.52
N GLY A 6 13.66 21.24 -11.47
CA GLY A 6 14.60 20.21 -11.01
C GLY A 6 14.27 19.72 -9.62
N VAL A 7 14.61 18.47 -9.33
CA VAL A 7 14.30 17.79 -8.05
C VAL A 7 15.56 17.13 -7.50
N ARG A 8 15.84 17.36 -6.23
CA ARG A 8 16.86 16.64 -5.47
C ARG A 8 16.21 15.64 -4.54
N ILE A 9 16.66 14.41 -4.55
CA ILE A 9 16.13 13.32 -3.73
C ILE A 9 17.23 12.83 -2.78
N VAL A 10 16.97 12.91 -1.49
CA VAL A 10 17.87 12.45 -0.42
C VAL A 10 17.38 11.07 0.06
N GLY A 11 18.08 10.04 -0.36
CA GLY A 11 17.74 8.63 -0.17
C GLY A 11 17.37 7.93 -1.48
N SER A 12 18.16 6.94 -1.87
CA SER A 12 18.03 6.18 -3.11
C SER A 12 17.51 4.74 -2.89
N GLY A 13 16.54 4.60 -1.97
CA GLY A 13 15.79 3.36 -1.77
C GLY A 13 14.71 3.16 -2.84
N LEU A 14 13.82 2.20 -2.62
CA LEU A 14 12.70 1.88 -3.52
C LEU A 14 11.89 3.14 -3.92
N ILE A 15 11.43 3.91 -2.95
CA ILE A 15 10.52 5.03 -3.21
C ILE A 15 11.27 6.19 -3.87
N GLY A 16 12.43 6.59 -3.33
CA GLY A 16 13.23 7.68 -3.91
C GLY A 16 13.63 7.41 -5.37
N THR A 17 14.09 6.19 -5.66
CA THR A 17 14.45 5.79 -7.03
C THR A 17 13.21 5.69 -7.93
N SER A 18 12.06 5.23 -7.41
CA SER A 18 10.81 5.20 -8.20
C SER A 18 10.32 6.61 -8.56
N ILE A 19 10.45 7.59 -7.65
CA ILE A 19 10.17 9.00 -7.94
C ILE A 19 11.11 9.50 -9.05
N ALA A 20 12.40 9.23 -8.92
CA ALA A 20 13.39 9.64 -9.92
C ALA A 20 13.10 9.08 -11.31
N LEU A 21 12.77 7.78 -11.41
CA LEU A 21 12.38 7.13 -12.67
C LEU A 21 11.15 7.79 -13.30
N ALA A 22 10.14 8.11 -12.50
CA ALA A 22 8.92 8.76 -13.00
C ALA A 22 9.19 10.22 -13.43
N LEU A 23 10.06 10.94 -12.73
CA LEU A 23 10.50 12.31 -13.12
C LEU A 23 11.31 12.28 -14.41
N ALA A 24 12.25 11.36 -14.56
CA ALA A 24 13.04 11.18 -15.78
C ALA A 24 12.14 10.90 -17.00
N LYS A 25 11.11 10.06 -16.86
CA LYS A 25 10.09 9.79 -17.89
C LYS A 25 9.39 11.08 -18.36
N ASN A 26 9.25 12.05 -17.46
CA ASN A 26 8.66 13.37 -17.73
C ASN A 26 9.71 14.44 -18.11
N SER A 27 10.95 14.05 -18.38
CA SER A 27 12.08 14.95 -18.74
C SER A 27 12.35 16.04 -17.69
N ILE A 28 12.17 15.73 -16.41
CA ILE A 28 12.48 16.60 -15.27
C ILE A 28 13.84 16.20 -14.73
N PRO A 29 14.82 17.12 -14.64
CA PRO A 29 16.13 16.86 -14.08
C PRO A 29 16.02 16.37 -12.63
N VAL A 30 16.74 15.31 -12.29
CA VAL A 30 16.73 14.70 -10.96
C VAL A 30 18.14 14.35 -10.50
N ASP A 31 18.43 14.64 -9.23
CA ASP A 31 19.67 14.35 -8.52
C ASP A 31 19.36 13.49 -7.31
N LEU A 32 19.88 12.27 -7.27
CA LEU A 32 19.76 11.40 -6.09
C LEU A 32 21.06 11.40 -5.31
N VAL A 33 20.94 11.52 -3.99
CA VAL A 33 22.05 11.39 -3.05
C VAL A 33 21.73 10.39 -1.95
N ASP A 34 22.69 9.57 -1.57
CA ASP A 34 22.55 8.57 -0.52
C ASP A 34 23.86 8.48 0.31
N SER A 35 23.74 7.96 1.52
CA SER A 35 24.92 7.63 2.35
C SER A 35 25.68 6.39 1.85
N ASP A 36 25.01 5.50 1.10
CA ASP A 36 25.63 4.37 0.41
C ASP A 36 25.88 4.73 -1.06
N ALA A 37 27.13 5.00 -1.40
CA ALA A 37 27.54 5.37 -2.75
C ALA A 37 27.17 4.34 -3.84
N ARG A 38 27.02 3.05 -3.50
CA ARG A 38 26.58 2.03 -4.47
C ARG A 38 25.11 2.19 -4.81
N ARG A 39 24.26 2.47 -3.81
CA ARG A 39 22.84 2.75 -4.04
C ARG A 39 22.65 4.06 -4.79
N GLU A 40 23.40 5.09 -4.41
CA GLU A 40 23.40 6.39 -5.11
C GLU A 40 23.73 6.23 -6.59
N ASN A 41 24.86 5.58 -6.91
CA ASN A 41 25.28 5.35 -8.29
C ASN A 41 24.26 4.55 -9.08
N LEU A 42 23.78 3.43 -8.53
CA LEU A 42 22.77 2.61 -9.21
C LEU A 42 21.47 3.37 -9.47
N ALA A 43 20.98 4.15 -8.51
CA ALA A 43 19.75 4.91 -8.66
C ALA A 43 19.91 6.03 -9.71
N ASN A 44 21.05 6.73 -9.72
CA ASN A 44 21.36 7.75 -10.75
C ASN A 44 21.50 7.10 -12.13
N ASP A 45 22.17 5.96 -12.25
CA ASP A 45 22.30 5.25 -13.54
C ASP A 45 20.90 4.82 -14.06
N LEU A 46 20.04 4.30 -13.20
CA LEU A 46 18.68 3.88 -13.57
C LEU A 46 17.79 5.05 -14.01
N ALA A 47 17.89 6.18 -13.32
CA ALA A 47 17.06 7.37 -13.57
C ALA A 47 17.70 8.35 -14.54
N MET A 48 18.89 8.05 -15.08
CA MET A 48 19.71 9.02 -15.86
C MET A 48 19.87 10.35 -15.09
N GLY A 49 20.13 10.20 -13.76
CA GLY A 49 20.21 11.33 -12.85
C GLY A 49 21.39 12.23 -13.16
N GLU A 50 21.22 13.53 -13.02
CA GLU A 50 22.25 14.53 -13.19
C GLU A 50 22.20 15.55 -12.06
N LYS A 51 23.34 16.17 -11.75
CA LYS A 51 23.42 17.16 -10.69
C LYS A 51 22.47 18.33 -10.95
N VAL A 52 21.52 18.55 -10.07
CA VAL A 52 20.58 19.67 -10.11
C VAL A 52 21.12 20.82 -9.26
N VAL A 53 21.26 21.99 -9.89
CA VAL A 53 21.60 23.24 -9.20
C VAL A 53 20.30 24.00 -8.93
N ASP A 54 20.13 24.50 -7.70
CA ASP A 54 18.92 25.19 -7.23
C ASP A 54 17.62 24.40 -7.48
N PRO A 55 17.48 23.20 -6.88
CA PRO A 55 16.29 22.37 -7.07
C PRO A 55 15.03 23.09 -6.58
N GLU A 56 13.95 22.98 -7.33
CA GLU A 56 12.63 23.49 -6.90
C GLU A 56 12.07 22.68 -5.74
N LEU A 57 12.36 21.36 -5.72
CA LEU A 57 11.97 20.41 -4.67
C LEU A 57 13.18 19.65 -4.14
N VAL A 58 13.21 19.47 -2.81
CA VAL A 58 14.08 18.53 -2.12
C VAL A 58 13.20 17.48 -1.43
N ILE A 59 13.39 16.21 -1.77
CA ILE A 59 12.56 15.10 -1.26
C ILE A 59 13.39 14.25 -0.31
N PHE A 60 12.97 14.14 0.94
CA PHE A 60 13.56 13.23 1.92
C PHE A 60 12.93 11.83 1.78
N ALA A 61 13.64 10.95 1.06
CA ALA A 61 13.27 9.56 0.80
C ALA A 61 14.11 8.58 1.64
N LEU A 62 14.29 8.89 2.90
CA LEU A 62 15.12 8.16 3.85
C LEU A 62 14.30 7.74 5.08
N PRO A 63 14.76 6.76 5.87
CA PRO A 63 14.13 6.44 7.15
C PRO A 63 14.03 7.70 8.02
N SER A 64 12.84 7.92 8.63
CA SER A 64 12.53 9.18 9.33
C SER A 64 13.46 9.45 10.51
N GLN A 65 14.03 8.40 11.12
CA GLN A 65 15.07 8.52 12.16
C GLN A 65 16.36 9.21 11.68
N HIS A 66 16.60 9.23 10.37
CA HIS A 66 17.76 9.90 9.78
C HIS A 66 17.46 11.34 9.31
N LEU A 67 16.20 11.75 9.29
CA LEU A 67 15.82 13.10 8.90
C LEU A 67 16.56 14.20 9.71
N PRO A 68 16.67 14.12 11.05
CA PRO A 68 17.40 15.12 11.84
C PRO A 68 18.86 15.29 11.43
N LEU A 69 19.48 14.25 10.85
CA LEU A 69 20.89 14.27 10.48
C LEU A 69 21.18 15.03 9.19
N VAL A 70 20.18 15.23 8.34
CA VAL A 70 20.36 15.78 6.99
C VAL A 70 19.59 17.07 6.75
N VAL A 71 18.53 17.31 7.52
CA VAL A 71 17.57 18.38 7.25
C VAL A 71 18.20 19.76 7.29
N GLU A 72 19.00 20.07 8.30
CA GLU A 72 19.65 21.38 8.44
C GLU A 72 20.60 21.65 7.27
N ARG A 73 21.36 20.64 6.85
CA ARG A 73 22.28 20.76 5.71
C ARG A 73 21.52 21.02 4.41
N GLU A 74 20.46 20.28 4.15
CA GLU A 74 19.70 20.43 2.91
C GLU A 74 18.96 21.78 2.84
N TYR A 75 18.43 22.29 3.96
CA TYR A 75 17.85 23.63 4.03
C TYR A 75 18.90 24.72 3.79
N ALA A 76 20.11 24.57 4.35
CA ALA A 76 21.19 25.53 4.13
C ALA A 76 21.70 25.54 2.69
N LEU A 77 21.75 24.36 2.04
CA LEU A 77 22.19 24.23 0.64
C LEU A 77 21.14 24.72 -0.37
N ASN A 78 19.86 24.60 -0.02
CA ASN A 78 18.74 24.83 -0.95
C ASN A 78 17.68 25.78 -0.35
N PRO A 79 18.03 27.02 0.02
CA PRO A 79 17.18 27.90 0.84
C PRO A 79 15.90 28.38 0.13
N GLN A 80 15.75 28.18 -1.17
CA GLN A 80 14.58 28.58 -1.95
C GLN A 80 13.69 27.36 -2.33
N SER A 81 14.10 26.16 -1.96
CA SER A 81 13.39 24.94 -2.29
C SER A 81 12.15 24.73 -1.41
N THR A 82 11.24 23.96 -1.92
CA THR A 82 10.22 23.28 -1.11
C THR A 82 10.75 21.92 -0.69
N PHE A 83 10.58 21.58 0.57
CA PHE A 83 11.03 20.32 1.16
C PHE A 83 9.85 19.39 1.37
N ILE A 84 10.01 18.12 1.02
CA ILE A 84 8.97 17.09 1.13
C ILE A 84 9.56 15.87 1.81
N ASP A 85 8.89 15.29 2.79
CA ASP A 85 9.18 13.93 3.25
C ASP A 85 8.17 12.94 2.64
N ILE A 86 8.56 11.67 2.58
CA ILE A 86 7.71 10.58 2.08
C ILE A 86 7.54 9.46 3.11
N GLY A 87 7.81 9.73 4.37
CA GLY A 87 7.71 8.75 5.45
C GLY A 87 6.28 8.27 5.71
N SER A 88 6.15 7.17 6.44
CA SER A 88 4.84 6.56 6.74
C SER A 88 4.10 7.20 7.91
N VAL A 89 4.73 8.13 8.64
CA VAL A 89 4.16 8.88 9.79
C VAL A 89 4.37 10.35 9.54
N LYS A 90 3.39 11.20 9.84
CA LYS A 90 3.42 12.63 9.48
C LYS A 90 3.69 13.59 10.63
N THR A 91 3.26 13.28 11.85
CA THR A 91 3.53 14.12 13.02
C THR A 91 5.03 14.21 13.33
N ASN A 92 5.78 13.11 13.18
CA ASN A 92 7.21 13.07 13.48
C ASN A 92 8.05 14.01 12.60
N PRO A 93 7.98 13.98 11.24
CA PRO A 93 8.78 14.90 10.42
C PRO A 93 8.45 16.36 10.67
N LEU A 94 7.19 16.73 10.86
CA LEU A 94 6.81 18.11 11.24
C LEU A 94 7.46 18.54 12.56
N GLN A 95 7.50 17.65 13.54
CA GLN A 95 8.13 17.90 14.81
C GLN A 95 9.67 18.07 14.69
N VAL A 96 10.32 17.27 13.83
CA VAL A 96 11.75 17.40 13.53
C VAL A 96 12.07 18.77 12.95
N ILE A 97 11.33 19.22 11.91
CA ILE A 97 11.53 20.53 11.27
C ILE A 97 11.34 21.65 12.29
N SER A 98 10.26 21.59 13.08
CA SER A 98 9.96 22.59 14.11
C SER A 98 11.06 22.65 15.19
N SER A 99 11.52 21.49 15.66
CA SER A 99 12.55 21.42 16.71
C SER A 99 13.93 21.90 16.23
N SER A 100 14.21 21.81 14.93
CA SER A 100 15.42 22.35 14.29
C SER A 100 15.32 23.85 13.97
N ASN A 101 14.24 24.52 14.36
CA ASN A 101 13.94 25.93 14.03
C ASN A 101 14.01 26.25 12.52
N LEU A 102 13.67 25.29 11.68
CA LEU A 102 13.63 25.46 10.23
C LEU A 102 12.27 25.96 9.76
N PRO A 103 12.20 26.65 8.59
CA PRO A 103 10.95 27.23 8.10
C PRO A 103 9.94 26.14 7.69
N LEU A 104 8.95 25.87 8.54
CA LEU A 104 7.84 24.94 8.25
C LEU A 104 7.04 25.37 6.99
N ALA A 105 6.99 26.67 6.69
CA ALA A 105 6.32 27.15 5.48
C ALA A 105 6.89 26.56 4.17
N GLN A 106 8.15 26.13 4.17
CA GLN A 106 8.79 25.46 3.04
C GLN A 106 8.66 23.94 3.06
N PHE A 107 8.10 23.35 4.10
CA PHE A 107 8.01 21.91 4.27
C PHE A 107 6.58 21.40 4.09
N VAL A 108 6.43 20.32 3.34
CA VAL A 108 5.16 19.59 3.18
C VAL A 108 5.40 18.14 3.59
N ALA A 109 4.82 17.72 4.70
CA ALA A 109 4.89 16.32 5.09
C ALA A 109 3.92 15.52 4.21
N THR A 110 4.41 14.42 3.60
CA THR A 110 3.61 13.64 2.66
C THR A 110 3.77 12.13 2.85
N HIS A 111 2.84 11.35 2.32
CA HIS A 111 2.91 9.89 2.36
C HIS A 111 2.33 9.27 1.08
N PRO A 112 3.15 8.72 0.17
CA PRO A 112 2.69 7.92 -0.94
C PRO A 112 2.11 6.59 -0.42
N MET A 113 0.81 6.34 -0.63
CA MET A 113 0.16 5.08 -0.26
C MET A 113 0.55 3.96 -1.24
N ALA A 114 1.88 3.77 -1.41
CA ALA A 114 2.48 2.83 -2.34
C ALA A 114 3.77 2.23 -1.74
N GLY A 115 4.01 0.96 -2.04
CA GLY A 115 5.19 0.23 -1.57
C GLY A 115 5.27 -1.16 -2.19
N ARG A 116 6.36 -1.86 -1.90
CA ARG A 116 6.59 -3.26 -2.27
C ARG A 116 7.27 -3.98 -1.11
N GLU A 117 7.17 -5.30 -1.10
CA GLU A 117 7.77 -6.13 -0.05
C GLU A 117 9.32 -6.11 -0.10
N ILE A 118 9.89 -5.88 -1.29
CA ILE A 118 11.34 -5.83 -1.51
C ILE A 118 11.78 -4.38 -1.67
N GLY A 119 12.69 -3.93 -0.83
CA GLY A 119 13.28 -2.59 -0.86
C GLY A 119 14.43 -2.47 -1.88
N GLY A 120 15.09 -1.30 -1.87
CA GLY A 120 16.26 -1.02 -2.71
C GLY A 120 15.94 -0.41 -4.07
N PRO A 121 16.96 0.20 -4.72
CA PRO A 121 16.81 0.79 -6.05
C PRO A 121 16.51 -0.26 -7.13
N GLU A 122 16.93 -1.51 -6.97
CA GLU A 122 16.69 -2.62 -7.90
C GLU A 122 15.21 -2.96 -8.06
N SER A 123 14.41 -2.66 -7.03
CA SER A 123 12.96 -2.92 -7.02
C SER A 123 12.14 -1.72 -7.48
N ALA A 124 12.80 -0.59 -7.81
CA ALA A 124 12.13 0.64 -8.18
C ALA A 124 11.39 0.53 -9.51
N ARG A 125 10.28 1.29 -9.62
CA ARG A 125 9.43 1.35 -10.81
C ARG A 125 8.92 2.76 -11.03
N GLY A 126 9.01 3.27 -12.26
CA GLY A 126 8.50 4.58 -12.62
C GLY A 126 6.97 4.71 -12.63
N ASP A 127 6.24 3.59 -12.57
CA ASP A 127 4.77 3.51 -12.50
C ASP A 127 4.24 3.18 -11.09
N LEU A 128 5.11 3.17 -10.08
CA LEU A 128 4.76 2.72 -8.71
C LEU A 128 3.58 3.50 -8.11
N PHE A 129 3.44 4.76 -8.47
CA PHE A 129 2.47 5.69 -7.89
C PHE A 129 1.20 5.87 -8.75
N GLU A 130 1.18 5.37 -9.98
CA GLU A 130 0.06 5.52 -10.91
C GLU A 130 -1.25 4.99 -10.29
N GLY A 131 -2.27 5.86 -10.22
CA GLY A 131 -3.57 5.54 -9.63
C GLY A 131 -3.57 5.33 -8.11
N ARG A 132 -2.48 5.66 -7.40
CA ARG A 132 -2.40 5.55 -5.94
C ARG A 132 -2.75 6.87 -5.26
N SER A 133 -3.28 6.77 -4.05
CA SER A 133 -3.44 7.92 -3.18
C SER A 133 -2.08 8.38 -2.65
N TRP A 134 -1.92 9.70 -2.52
CA TRP A 134 -0.74 10.30 -1.89
C TRP A 134 -1.20 11.40 -0.93
N VAL A 135 -0.99 11.18 0.35
CA VAL A 135 -1.42 12.12 1.38
C VAL A 135 -0.45 13.30 1.47
N LEU A 136 -1.01 14.50 1.61
CA LEU A 136 -0.29 15.74 1.92
C LEU A 136 -0.87 16.35 3.20
N THR A 137 0.01 16.84 4.08
CA THR A 137 -0.41 17.48 5.34
C THR A 137 -0.04 18.96 5.28
N PRO A 138 -1.02 19.83 4.96
CA PRO A 138 -0.75 21.22 4.58
C PRO A 138 -0.64 22.21 5.76
N GLU A 139 -0.95 21.82 6.99
CA GLU A 139 -1.26 22.72 8.09
C GLU A 139 -0.15 23.72 8.46
N ALA A 140 1.11 23.43 8.15
CA ALA A 140 2.22 24.35 8.41
C ALA A 140 2.88 24.89 7.13
N SER A 141 2.46 24.41 5.96
CA SER A 141 3.06 24.71 4.68
C SER A 141 2.55 26.03 4.10
N SER A 142 3.40 26.73 3.33
CA SER A 142 2.92 27.83 2.49
C SER A 142 2.08 27.32 1.32
N ALA A 143 1.19 28.16 0.78
CA ALA A 143 0.42 27.82 -0.42
C ALA A 143 1.32 27.45 -1.61
N GLN A 144 2.47 28.11 -1.76
CA GLN A 144 3.44 27.81 -2.81
C GLN A 144 4.05 26.41 -2.63
N SER A 145 4.45 26.05 -1.40
CA SER A 145 5.04 24.74 -1.11
C SER A 145 4.03 23.62 -1.33
N LEU A 146 2.79 23.82 -0.89
CA LEU A 146 1.71 22.87 -1.12
C LEU A 146 1.41 22.66 -2.60
N GLU A 147 1.38 23.74 -3.39
CA GLU A 147 1.14 23.66 -4.84
C GLU A 147 2.27 22.90 -5.56
N ARG A 148 3.53 23.12 -5.17
CA ARG A 148 4.67 22.36 -5.71
C ARG A 148 4.58 20.87 -5.36
N ALA A 149 4.17 20.55 -4.12
CA ALA A 149 3.98 19.15 -3.69
C ALA A 149 2.84 18.48 -4.47
N LYS A 150 1.69 19.14 -4.65
CA LYS A 150 0.58 18.64 -5.47
C LYS A 150 1.01 18.35 -6.89
N LYS A 151 1.74 19.28 -7.49
CA LYS A 151 2.25 19.13 -8.84
C LYS A 151 3.18 17.92 -8.99
N LEU A 152 4.06 17.67 -8.02
CA LEU A 152 4.86 16.45 -7.98
C LEU A 152 3.95 15.21 -8.00
N VAL A 153 2.99 15.14 -7.09
CA VAL A 153 2.08 13.99 -6.94
C VAL A 153 1.32 13.70 -8.24
N GLU A 154 0.79 14.75 -8.88
CA GLU A 154 0.08 14.63 -10.16
C GLU A 154 0.99 14.17 -11.31
N LEU A 155 2.22 14.69 -11.38
CA LEU A 155 3.23 14.27 -12.37
C LEU A 155 3.60 12.78 -12.24
N LEU A 156 3.53 12.25 -11.02
CA LEU A 156 3.79 10.83 -10.75
C LEU A 156 2.55 9.94 -10.99
N GLY A 157 1.44 10.51 -11.48
CA GLY A 157 0.19 9.79 -11.74
C GLY A 157 -0.58 9.39 -10.49
N ALA A 158 -0.25 9.98 -9.34
CA ALA A 158 -0.95 9.75 -8.08
C ALA A 158 -2.06 10.78 -7.85
N THR A 159 -2.98 10.46 -6.94
CA THR A 159 -4.07 11.34 -6.53
C THR A 159 -3.74 12.01 -5.20
N PRO A 160 -3.58 13.36 -5.14
CA PRO A 160 -3.31 14.05 -3.89
C PRO A 160 -4.55 14.05 -2.98
N ILE A 161 -4.33 13.73 -1.70
CA ILE A 161 -5.34 13.77 -0.64
C ILE A 161 -4.80 14.65 0.48
N GLU A 162 -5.48 15.76 0.79
CA GLU A 162 -5.12 16.60 1.91
C GLU A 162 -5.75 16.07 3.20
N MET A 163 -4.93 15.98 4.26
CA MET A 163 -5.35 15.49 5.56
C MET A 163 -4.47 16.12 6.65
N ASP A 164 -5.02 16.35 7.84
CA ASP A 164 -4.24 16.73 9.01
C ASP A 164 -3.25 15.64 9.40
N ALA A 165 -2.04 16.01 9.85
CA ALA A 165 -0.98 15.05 10.15
C ALA A 165 -1.36 14.05 11.25
N LEU A 166 -2.04 14.52 12.31
CA LEU A 166 -2.51 13.66 13.38
C LEU A 166 -3.62 12.72 12.92
N GLU A 167 -4.56 13.23 12.12
CA GLU A 167 -5.64 12.40 11.54
C GLU A 167 -5.08 11.37 10.57
N HIS A 168 -4.04 11.72 9.79
CA HIS A 168 -3.30 10.76 8.98
C HIS A 168 -2.70 9.63 9.85
N ASP A 169 -1.98 9.98 10.93
CA ASP A 169 -1.30 9.01 11.77
C ASP A 169 -2.28 8.09 12.49
N LYS A 170 -3.46 8.60 12.91
CA LYS A 170 -4.58 7.78 13.41
C LYS A 170 -5.14 6.85 12.33
N ALA A 171 -5.36 7.37 11.12
CA ALA A 171 -5.89 6.57 10.02
C ALA A 171 -4.95 5.41 9.68
N VAL A 172 -3.65 5.67 9.47
CA VAL A 172 -2.70 4.60 9.13
C VAL A 172 -2.46 3.64 10.30
N ALA A 173 -2.61 4.09 11.55
CA ALA A 173 -2.60 3.19 12.71
C ALA A 173 -3.68 2.11 12.58
N ALA A 174 -4.89 2.50 12.17
CA ALA A 174 -6.02 1.59 12.05
C ALA A 174 -5.98 0.72 10.77
N ILE A 175 -5.66 1.31 9.60
CA ILE A 175 -5.80 0.65 8.30
C ILE A 175 -4.52 -0.03 7.79
N SER A 176 -3.37 0.24 8.40
CA SER A 176 -2.06 -0.26 7.97
C SER A 176 -1.29 -0.91 9.12
N HIS A 177 -1.03 -0.16 10.21
CA HIS A 177 -0.13 -0.62 11.25
C HIS A 177 -0.75 -1.74 12.10
N LEU A 178 -2.01 -1.62 12.50
CA LEU A 178 -2.73 -2.67 13.22
C LEU A 178 -2.84 -3.96 12.39
N PRO A 179 -3.26 -3.94 11.11
CA PRO A 179 -3.24 -5.12 10.26
C PRO A 179 -1.87 -5.81 10.18
N GLN A 180 -0.79 -5.06 10.06
CA GLN A 180 0.58 -5.61 10.04
C GLN A 180 0.92 -6.31 11.36
N ILE A 181 0.61 -5.67 12.50
CA ILE A 181 0.86 -6.25 13.82
C ILE A 181 0.09 -7.56 13.97
N ILE A 182 -1.20 -7.59 13.60
CA ILE A 182 -2.03 -8.78 13.71
C ILE A 182 -1.54 -9.91 12.80
N SER A 183 -1.20 -9.59 11.55
CA SER A 183 -0.62 -10.55 10.62
C SER A 183 0.67 -11.16 11.18
N SER A 184 1.56 -10.32 11.73
CA SER A 184 2.82 -10.78 12.33
C SER A 184 2.61 -11.61 13.59
N LEU A 185 1.66 -11.24 14.46
CA LEU A 185 1.30 -12.01 15.64
C LEU A 185 0.72 -13.37 15.30
N LEU A 186 -0.16 -13.44 14.30
CA LEU A 186 -0.72 -14.71 13.81
C LEU A 186 0.40 -15.58 13.20
N ALA A 187 1.24 -15.02 12.33
CA ALA A 187 2.35 -15.75 11.74
C ALA A 187 3.36 -16.27 12.79
N LYS A 188 3.57 -15.51 13.87
CA LYS A 188 4.43 -15.95 14.98
C LYS A 188 3.92 -17.24 15.62
N GLN A 189 2.60 -17.43 15.76
CA GLN A 189 2.06 -18.66 16.35
C GLN A 189 2.40 -19.90 15.51
N LEU A 190 2.58 -19.75 14.21
CA LEU A 190 2.88 -20.86 13.30
C LEU A 190 4.26 -21.50 13.57
N GLN A 191 5.16 -20.80 14.28
CA GLN A 191 6.49 -21.32 14.58
C GLN A 191 6.44 -22.56 15.49
N ASP A 192 5.42 -22.66 16.33
CA ASP A 192 5.28 -23.74 17.32
C ASP A 192 4.32 -24.84 16.85
N PHE A 193 3.78 -24.74 15.62
CA PHE A 193 2.83 -25.74 15.09
C PHE A 193 3.57 -26.87 14.34
N PRO A 194 3.09 -28.11 14.46
CA PRO A 194 3.62 -29.24 13.70
C PRO A 194 3.50 -29.04 12.19
N ASP A 195 4.49 -29.55 11.43
CA ASP A 195 4.52 -29.44 9.96
C ASP A 195 3.27 -30.05 9.30
N GLU A 196 2.72 -31.11 9.88
CA GLU A 196 1.49 -31.75 9.40
C GLU A 196 0.27 -30.82 9.48
N TRP A 197 0.21 -29.93 10.48
CA TRP A 197 -0.84 -28.92 10.56
C TRP A 197 -0.64 -27.83 9.53
N LEU A 198 0.61 -27.41 9.34
CA LEU A 198 0.95 -26.38 8.36
C LEU A 198 0.68 -26.87 6.93
N ALA A 199 0.82 -28.16 6.66
CA ALA A 199 0.50 -28.78 5.37
C ALA A 199 -1.01 -28.68 5.01
N LEU A 200 -1.89 -28.47 6.01
CA LEU A 200 -3.32 -28.26 5.81
C LEU A 200 -3.70 -26.80 5.52
N SER A 201 -2.70 -25.90 5.44
CA SER A 201 -2.94 -24.46 5.27
C SER A 201 -3.65 -24.16 3.95
N GLY A 202 -4.81 -23.56 4.04
CA GLY A 202 -5.56 -23.03 2.91
C GLY A 202 -5.22 -21.58 2.57
N GLN A 203 -5.89 -21.03 1.55
CA GLN A 203 -5.68 -19.67 1.06
C GLN A 203 -5.98 -18.61 2.14
N GLY A 204 -7.00 -18.82 2.97
CA GLY A 204 -7.35 -17.88 4.03
C GLY A 204 -6.20 -17.57 5.00
N LEU A 205 -5.45 -18.60 5.44
CA LEU A 205 -4.27 -18.38 6.28
C LEU A 205 -3.19 -17.63 5.52
N ARG A 206 -2.90 -18.05 4.27
CA ARG A 206 -1.87 -17.41 3.43
C ARG A 206 -2.14 -15.92 3.22
N ASP A 207 -3.38 -15.56 2.92
CA ASP A 207 -3.79 -14.17 2.72
C ASP A 207 -3.65 -13.35 4.00
N THR A 208 -4.05 -13.92 5.15
CA THR A 208 -4.01 -13.21 6.43
C THR A 208 -2.57 -12.97 6.92
N VAL A 209 -1.65 -13.93 6.68
CA VAL A 209 -0.24 -13.79 7.12
C VAL A 209 0.68 -13.24 6.03
N ARG A 210 0.21 -12.94 4.84
CA ARG A 210 1.02 -12.51 3.70
C ARG A 210 1.90 -11.30 4.02
N ILE A 211 1.35 -10.29 4.66
CA ILE A 211 2.07 -9.06 4.98
C ILE A 211 3.08 -9.24 6.13
N ALA A 212 3.01 -10.32 6.91
CA ALA A 212 4.03 -10.64 7.93
C ALA A 212 5.43 -10.87 7.35
N GLY A 213 5.54 -11.12 6.03
CA GLY A 213 6.81 -11.24 5.31
C GLY A 213 7.53 -9.91 5.02
N SER A 214 7.01 -8.78 5.49
CA SER A 214 7.60 -7.45 5.31
C SER A 214 8.91 -7.26 6.09
N ASP A 215 9.75 -6.28 5.68
CA ASP A 215 11.02 -5.97 6.34
C ASP A 215 10.83 -5.58 7.82
N PRO A 216 11.42 -6.32 8.77
CA PRO A 216 11.28 -6.04 10.19
C PRO A 216 11.86 -4.68 10.61
N LYS A 217 12.93 -4.19 9.96
CA LYS A 217 13.56 -2.91 10.30
C LYS A 217 12.65 -1.73 9.94
N LEU A 218 12.02 -1.80 8.77
CA LEU A 218 11.04 -0.79 8.34
C LEU A 218 9.86 -0.73 9.32
N TRP A 219 9.31 -1.88 9.69
CA TRP A 219 8.15 -1.94 10.57
C TRP A 219 8.48 -1.60 12.04
N GLN A 220 9.69 -1.92 12.51
CA GLN A 220 10.18 -1.46 13.81
C GLN A 220 10.15 0.08 13.87
N GLU A 221 10.61 0.76 12.82
CA GLU A 221 10.63 2.22 12.74
C GLU A 221 9.20 2.78 12.73
N ILE A 222 8.35 2.31 11.82
CA ILE A 222 6.96 2.78 11.67
C ILE A 222 6.19 2.64 12.98
N ILE A 223 6.23 1.45 13.60
CA ILE A 223 5.50 1.18 14.84
C ILE A 223 6.03 2.04 15.99
N SER A 224 7.35 2.22 16.10
CA SER A 224 7.94 3.03 17.14
C SER A 224 7.54 4.49 17.05
N MET A 225 7.48 5.05 15.84
CA MET A 225 7.10 6.44 15.62
C MET A 225 5.60 6.70 15.79
N ASN A 226 4.74 5.74 15.44
CA ASN A 226 3.29 5.90 15.55
C ASN A 226 2.68 5.18 16.77
N ARG A 227 3.50 4.84 17.77
CA ARG A 227 3.07 4.05 18.93
C ARG A 227 1.88 4.66 19.69
N THR A 228 1.80 5.98 19.77
CA THR A 228 0.74 6.70 20.47
C THR A 228 -0.63 6.46 19.82
N GLU A 229 -0.69 6.46 18.49
CA GLU A 229 -1.94 6.25 17.74
C GLU A 229 -2.25 4.76 17.54
N ILE A 230 -1.23 3.89 17.56
CA ILE A 230 -1.41 2.43 17.48
C ILE A 230 -2.00 1.88 18.80
N ALA A 231 -1.56 2.38 19.96
CA ALA A 231 -1.96 1.80 21.24
C ALA A 231 -3.49 1.77 21.45
N PRO A 232 -4.28 2.83 21.15
CA PRO A 232 -5.72 2.80 21.31
C PRO A 232 -6.42 1.76 20.42
N VAL A 233 -6.03 1.66 19.14
CA VAL A 233 -6.65 0.71 18.21
C VAL A 233 -6.27 -0.74 18.54
N LEU A 234 -5.06 -0.97 19.04
CA LEU A 234 -4.64 -2.27 19.55
C LEU A 234 -5.39 -2.68 20.82
N HIS A 235 -5.60 -1.74 21.74
CA HIS A 235 -6.40 -2.01 22.96
C HIS A 235 -7.84 -2.35 22.63
N ALA A 236 -8.47 -1.68 21.66
CA ALA A 236 -9.81 -2.01 21.22
C ALA A 236 -9.88 -3.47 20.73
N LEU A 237 -8.95 -3.90 19.88
CA LEU A 237 -8.88 -5.28 19.38
C LEU A 237 -8.62 -6.30 20.51
N ILE A 238 -7.76 -5.98 21.48
CA ILE A 238 -7.53 -6.85 22.66
C ILE A 238 -8.83 -7.05 23.44
N ASN A 239 -9.61 -6.01 23.63
CA ASN A 239 -10.92 -6.11 24.31
C ASN A 239 -11.92 -7.00 23.55
N ASP A 240 -11.93 -6.90 22.20
CA ASP A 240 -12.75 -7.74 21.35
C ASP A 240 -12.31 -9.23 21.44
N LEU A 241 -10.99 -9.48 21.40
CA LEU A 241 -10.43 -10.83 21.56
C LEU A 241 -10.79 -11.43 22.92
N GLN A 242 -10.65 -10.66 24.01
CA GLN A 242 -11.04 -11.12 25.36
C GLN A 242 -12.55 -11.38 25.47
N SER A 243 -13.35 -10.60 24.79
CA SER A 243 -14.80 -10.79 24.74
C SER A 243 -15.17 -12.07 24.00
N PHE A 244 -14.49 -12.33 22.88
CA PHE A 244 -14.67 -13.55 22.10
C PHE A 244 -14.19 -14.80 22.88
N GLU A 245 -13.03 -14.73 23.55
CA GLU A 245 -12.50 -15.81 24.40
C GLU A 245 -13.53 -16.26 25.45
N LYS A 246 -14.20 -15.30 26.12
CA LYS A 246 -15.25 -15.60 27.10
C LYS A 246 -16.45 -16.36 26.51
N LEU A 247 -16.75 -16.17 25.22
CA LEU A 247 -17.80 -16.95 24.55
C LEU A 247 -17.39 -18.41 24.37
N LEU A 248 -16.11 -18.69 24.21
CA LEU A 248 -15.56 -20.03 24.05
C LEU A 248 -15.45 -20.77 25.39
N ASP A 249 -15.17 -20.08 26.49
CA ASP A 249 -15.00 -20.65 27.83
C ASP A 249 -16.32 -20.96 28.51
N SER A 250 -17.44 -20.46 28.01
CA SER A 250 -18.77 -20.70 28.59
C SER A 250 -19.26 -22.10 28.29
N THR A 251 -19.89 -22.75 29.30
CA THR A 251 -20.57 -24.06 29.15
C THR A 251 -21.97 -23.94 28.54
N SER A 252 -22.48 -22.72 28.34
CA SER A 252 -23.75 -22.42 27.68
C SER A 252 -23.62 -22.40 26.16
N ASP A 253 -24.73 -22.62 25.45
CA ASP A 253 -24.76 -22.44 23.99
C ASP A 253 -24.67 -20.96 23.64
N ASN A 254 -23.51 -20.56 23.09
CA ASN A 254 -23.20 -19.18 22.64
C ASN A 254 -23.21 -19.07 21.12
N SER A 255 -23.76 -20.02 20.38
CA SER A 255 -23.73 -20.05 18.92
C SER A 255 -24.27 -18.76 18.27
N GLU A 256 -25.37 -18.22 18.81
CA GLU A 256 -25.94 -16.94 18.33
C GLU A 256 -25.01 -15.77 18.57
N ALA A 257 -24.37 -15.67 19.74
CA ALA A 257 -23.41 -14.59 20.04
C ALA A 257 -22.15 -14.69 19.18
N ILE A 258 -21.65 -15.88 18.92
CA ILE A 258 -20.54 -16.14 17.99
C ILE A 258 -20.94 -15.72 16.57
N GLY A 259 -22.13 -16.11 16.11
CA GLY A 259 -22.66 -15.73 14.81
C GLY A 259 -22.77 -14.22 14.65
N LYS A 260 -23.25 -13.50 15.67
CA LYS A 260 -23.31 -12.03 15.68
C LYS A 260 -21.93 -11.40 15.59
N PHE A 261 -20.94 -11.90 16.33
CA PHE A 261 -19.57 -11.38 16.28
C PHE A 261 -18.97 -11.48 14.86
N ILE A 262 -19.16 -12.61 14.17
CA ILE A 262 -18.71 -12.80 12.79
C ILE A 262 -19.44 -11.86 11.82
N GLU A 263 -20.75 -11.65 12.02
CA GLU A 263 -21.56 -10.73 11.21
C GLU A 263 -21.11 -9.27 11.35
N GLU A 264 -20.71 -8.84 12.55
CA GLU A 264 -20.14 -7.52 12.79
C GLU A 264 -18.83 -7.34 11.99
N GLY A 265 -17.98 -8.38 11.94
CA GLY A 265 -16.79 -8.39 11.09
C GLY A 265 -17.12 -8.28 9.59
N ARG A 266 -18.14 -9.00 9.12
CA ARG A 266 -18.64 -8.91 7.74
C ARG A 266 -19.12 -7.50 7.40
N THR A 267 -19.84 -6.88 8.32
CA THR A 267 -20.32 -5.49 8.18
C THR A 267 -19.14 -4.50 8.13
N GLY A 268 -18.11 -4.70 8.96
CA GLY A 268 -16.88 -3.90 8.93
C GLY A 268 -16.16 -4.01 7.59
N ARG A 269 -15.99 -5.23 7.05
CA ARG A 269 -15.39 -5.48 5.74
C ARG A 269 -16.11 -4.73 4.61
N ALA A 270 -17.44 -4.67 4.66
CA ALA A 270 -18.26 -3.99 3.64
C ALA A 270 -18.04 -2.46 3.58
N LYS A 271 -17.39 -1.86 4.59
CA LYS A 271 -17.03 -0.42 4.59
C LYS A 271 -15.77 -0.12 3.77
N ILE A 272 -14.97 -1.13 3.43
CA ILE A 272 -13.75 -0.92 2.64
C ILE A 272 -14.18 -0.55 1.22
N PRO A 273 -13.75 0.62 0.69
CA PRO A 273 -14.10 1.02 -0.67
C PRO A 273 -13.62 0.02 -1.72
N GLY A 274 -14.38 -0.15 -2.78
CA GLY A 274 -13.96 -0.92 -3.97
C GLY A 274 -12.80 -0.25 -4.71
N LYS A 275 -12.35 -0.88 -5.81
CA LYS A 275 -11.32 -0.33 -6.69
C LYS A 275 -11.64 1.12 -7.07
N HIS A 276 -10.61 1.96 -7.14
CA HIS A 276 -10.68 3.39 -7.48
C HIS A 276 -11.45 4.28 -6.48
N GLY A 277 -11.54 3.86 -5.19
CA GLY A 277 -12.18 4.68 -4.14
C GLY A 277 -13.70 4.84 -4.29
N GLY A 278 -14.32 4.09 -5.21
CA GLY A 278 -15.78 4.06 -5.37
C GLY A 278 -16.47 3.33 -4.20
N LYS A 279 -17.79 3.51 -4.06
CA LYS A 279 -18.58 2.70 -3.11
C LYS A 279 -18.28 1.23 -3.36
N ALA A 280 -18.14 0.44 -2.28
CA ALA A 280 -18.05 -1.01 -2.39
C ALA A 280 -19.19 -1.50 -3.28
N ARG A 281 -18.86 -1.99 -4.47
CA ARG A 281 -19.86 -2.57 -5.37
C ARG A 281 -20.07 -4.01 -4.94
N ASN A 282 -21.32 -4.42 -4.87
CA ASN A 282 -21.62 -5.84 -4.79
C ASN A 282 -21.25 -6.44 -6.15
N TYR A 283 -20.15 -7.17 -6.21
CA TYR A 283 -19.77 -7.90 -7.40
C TYR A 283 -20.53 -9.22 -7.46
N SER A 284 -20.85 -9.63 -8.68
CA SER A 284 -21.26 -10.99 -8.98
C SER A 284 -20.01 -11.84 -9.20
N TYR A 285 -19.86 -12.92 -8.46
CA TYR A 285 -18.71 -13.80 -8.52
C TYR A 285 -19.01 -15.02 -9.42
N LEU A 286 -18.20 -15.17 -10.47
CA LEU A 286 -18.32 -16.26 -11.45
C LEU A 286 -17.21 -17.28 -11.22
N PRO A 287 -17.51 -18.45 -10.63
CA PRO A 287 -16.53 -19.52 -10.44
C PRO A 287 -16.34 -20.32 -11.74
N ILE A 288 -15.09 -20.56 -12.11
CA ILE A 288 -14.70 -21.29 -13.33
C ILE A 288 -13.63 -22.31 -12.92
N VAL A 289 -13.86 -23.59 -13.17
CA VAL A 289 -12.83 -24.62 -12.97
C VAL A 289 -11.97 -24.69 -14.22
N ILE A 290 -10.67 -24.44 -14.05
CA ILE A 290 -9.70 -24.43 -15.13
C ILE A 290 -8.60 -25.48 -14.90
N PRO A 291 -8.06 -26.12 -15.94
CA PRO A 291 -6.87 -26.92 -15.82
C PRO A 291 -5.70 -26.03 -15.34
N ASP A 292 -4.89 -26.56 -14.42
CA ASP A 292 -3.66 -25.90 -13.99
C ASP A 292 -2.55 -26.08 -15.02
N ALA A 293 -2.68 -25.35 -16.14
CA ALA A 293 -1.76 -25.41 -17.26
C ALA A 293 -1.54 -24.02 -17.87
N PRO A 294 -0.35 -23.76 -18.44
CA PRO A 294 -0.04 -22.49 -19.09
C PRO A 294 -1.06 -22.10 -20.14
N GLY A 295 -1.50 -20.84 -20.13
CA GLY A 295 -2.39 -20.24 -21.12
C GLY A 295 -3.89 -20.26 -20.77
N ASN A 296 -4.36 -21.10 -19.84
CA ASN A 296 -5.80 -21.15 -19.52
C ASN A 296 -6.37 -19.86 -18.92
N LEU A 297 -5.65 -19.24 -18.00
CA LEU A 297 -6.03 -17.91 -17.47
C LEU A 297 -6.01 -16.84 -18.57
N ALA A 298 -4.96 -16.84 -19.40
CA ALA A 298 -4.86 -15.90 -20.50
C ALA A 298 -6.03 -16.05 -21.51
N ALA A 299 -6.47 -17.28 -21.78
CA ALA A 299 -7.62 -17.53 -22.63
C ALA A 299 -8.91 -16.91 -22.08
N ILE A 300 -9.17 -17.04 -20.77
CA ILE A 300 -10.34 -16.40 -20.13
C ILE A 300 -10.26 -14.88 -20.23
N PHE A 301 -9.10 -14.26 -19.93
CA PHE A 301 -8.95 -12.81 -20.04
C PHE A 301 -9.10 -12.30 -21.49
N ASN A 302 -8.61 -13.06 -22.47
CA ASN A 302 -8.83 -12.74 -23.89
C ASN A 302 -10.31 -12.79 -24.26
N ILE A 303 -11.06 -13.75 -23.74
CA ILE A 303 -12.50 -13.81 -23.92
C ILE A 303 -13.18 -12.60 -23.28
N CYS A 304 -12.83 -12.24 -22.04
CA CYS A 304 -13.33 -11.04 -21.37
C CYS A 304 -13.13 -9.79 -22.24
N ALA A 305 -11.92 -9.63 -22.80
CA ALA A 305 -11.60 -8.51 -23.70
C ALA A 305 -12.42 -8.52 -24.98
N GLN A 306 -12.62 -9.69 -25.60
CA GLN A 306 -13.38 -9.83 -26.85
C GLN A 306 -14.86 -9.48 -26.69
N ILE A 307 -15.43 -9.77 -25.52
CA ILE A 307 -16.84 -9.49 -25.24
C ILE A 307 -17.04 -8.22 -24.41
N ASP A 308 -16.01 -7.38 -24.24
CA ASP A 308 -16.06 -6.12 -23.48
C ASP A 308 -16.61 -6.31 -22.05
N VAL A 309 -16.02 -7.25 -21.30
CA VAL A 309 -16.33 -7.52 -19.89
C VAL A 309 -15.12 -7.18 -19.04
N ASN A 310 -15.26 -6.20 -18.13
CA ASN A 310 -14.21 -5.84 -17.20
C ASN A 310 -14.16 -6.79 -16.01
N VAL A 311 -12.95 -7.23 -15.63
CA VAL A 311 -12.72 -8.05 -14.43
C VAL A 311 -12.35 -7.13 -13.28
N GLU A 312 -13.19 -7.10 -12.26
CA GLU A 312 -13.05 -6.24 -11.10
C GLU A 312 -12.21 -6.89 -9.99
N ASP A 313 -12.33 -8.21 -9.84
CA ASP A 313 -11.62 -9.00 -8.85
C ASP A 313 -11.30 -10.40 -9.38
N LEU A 314 -10.25 -11.02 -8.85
CA LEU A 314 -9.83 -12.37 -9.20
C LEU A 314 -9.33 -13.09 -7.96
N SER A 315 -9.87 -14.27 -7.70
CA SER A 315 -9.23 -15.23 -6.80
C SER A 315 -8.95 -16.54 -7.52
N ILE A 316 -7.84 -17.20 -7.15
CA ILE A 316 -7.46 -18.50 -7.70
C ILE A 316 -7.16 -19.42 -6.52
N GLU A 317 -7.85 -20.55 -6.48
CA GLU A 317 -7.69 -21.55 -5.44
C GLU A 317 -7.17 -22.85 -6.06
N HIS A 318 -6.09 -23.39 -5.48
CA HIS A 318 -5.54 -24.68 -5.85
C HIS A 318 -5.65 -25.63 -4.65
N SER A 319 -6.13 -26.83 -4.89
CA SER A 319 -6.09 -27.90 -3.88
C SER A 319 -4.87 -28.79 -4.10
N PRO A 320 -4.14 -29.19 -3.04
CA PRO A 320 -2.98 -30.06 -3.17
C PRO A 320 -3.33 -31.35 -3.93
N GLY A 321 -2.50 -31.68 -4.95
CA GLY A 321 -2.68 -32.90 -5.74
C GLY A 321 -3.76 -32.85 -6.83
N GLN A 322 -4.41 -31.71 -7.07
CA GLN A 322 -5.35 -31.52 -8.17
C GLN A 322 -4.66 -30.90 -9.38
N LEU A 323 -5.06 -31.33 -10.58
CA LEU A 323 -4.60 -30.79 -11.86
C LEU A 323 -5.50 -29.64 -12.36
N THR A 324 -6.40 -29.16 -11.52
CA THR A 324 -7.33 -28.06 -11.82
C THR A 324 -7.31 -27.04 -10.70
N GLY A 325 -7.53 -25.75 -11.04
CA GLY A 325 -7.75 -24.67 -10.12
C GLY A 325 -9.16 -24.12 -10.24
N LEU A 326 -9.70 -23.58 -9.16
CA LEU A 326 -10.91 -22.78 -9.18
C LEU A 326 -10.54 -21.30 -9.33
N SER A 327 -10.89 -20.71 -10.46
CA SER A 327 -10.74 -19.28 -10.71
C SER A 327 -12.09 -18.60 -10.51
N THR A 328 -12.17 -17.65 -9.60
CA THR A 328 -13.41 -16.89 -9.34
C THR A 328 -13.22 -15.44 -9.76
N LEU A 329 -13.99 -14.99 -10.75
CA LEU A 329 -13.96 -13.63 -11.26
C LEU A 329 -15.05 -12.79 -10.61
N GLY A 330 -14.67 -11.64 -10.03
CA GLY A 330 -15.58 -10.60 -9.58
C GLY A 330 -15.92 -9.67 -10.75
N LEU A 331 -17.18 -9.53 -11.06
CA LEU A 331 -17.70 -8.86 -12.26
C LEU A 331 -18.91 -7.99 -11.90
N SER A 332 -19.33 -7.08 -12.80
CA SER A 332 -20.67 -6.51 -12.73
C SER A 332 -21.74 -7.58 -12.95
N ASP A 333 -22.97 -7.36 -12.48
CA ASP A 333 -24.06 -8.33 -12.66
C ASP A 333 -24.26 -8.70 -14.14
N GLU A 334 -24.27 -7.68 -15.02
CA GLU A 334 -24.40 -7.86 -16.47
C GLU A 334 -23.17 -8.59 -17.07
N GLY A 335 -21.95 -8.21 -16.63
CA GLY A 335 -20.72 -8.84 -17.07
C GLY A 335 -20.63 -10.31 -16.68
N ALA A 336 -21.08 -10.67 -15.48
CA ALA A 336 -21.08 -12.05 -15.00
C ALA A 336 -22.03 -12.93 -15.81
N GLU A 337 -23.22 -12.44 -16.11
CA GLU A 337 -24.19 -13.18 -16.94
C GLU A 337 -23.68 -13.36 -18.37
N LYS A 338 -23.19 -12.28 -19.01
CA LYS A 338 -22.64 -12.28 -20.36
C LYS A 338 -21.44 -13.23 -20.49
N LEU A 339 -20.49 -13.15 -19.56
CA LEU A 339 -19.31 -14.01 -19.57
C LEU A 339 -19.66 -15.48 -19.30
N SER A 340 -20.56 -15.74 -18.35
CA SER A 340 -21.01 -17.10 -18.04
C SER A 340 -21.60 -17.80 -19.26
N GLN A 341 -22.54 -17.14 -19.96
CA GLN A 341 -23.17 -17.69 -21.17
C GLN A 341 -22.15 -17.96 -22.28
N HIS A 342 -21.21 -17.01 -22.47
CA HIS A 342 -20.18 -17.13 -23.49
C HIS A 342 -19.21 -18.28 -23.21
N LEU A 343 -18.72 -18.39 -21.99
CA LEU A 343 -17.81 -19.47 -21.58
C LEU A 343 -18.47 -20.85 -21.65
N ILE A 344 -19.73 -20.97 -21.20
CA ILE A 344 -20.51 -22.23 -21.33
C ILE A 344 -20.63 -22.65 -22.80
N SER A 345 -20.92 -21.69 -23.71
CA SER A 345 -21.05 -21.99 -25.16
C SER A 345 -19.74 -22.49 -25.79
N GLN A 346 -18.60 -22.15 -25.20
CA GLN A 346 -17.25 -22.61 -25.62
C GLN A 346 -16.76 -23.86 -24.85
N GLY A 347 -17.60 -24.45 -24.01
CA GLY A 347 -17.28 -25.69 -23.31
C GLY A 347 -16.45 -25.54 -22.04
N TRP A 348 -16.34 -24.32 -21.49
CA TRP A 348 -15.68 -24.09 -20.20
C TRP A 348 -16.54 -24.62 -19.05
N ASN A 349 -15.87 -25.09 -17.97
CA ASN A 349 -16.53 -25.57 -16.77
C ASN A 349 -16.85 -24.39 -15.84
N VAL A 350 -18.04 -23.82 -16.03
CA VAL A 350 -18.53 -22.63 -15.32
C VAL A 350 -19.59 -23.02 -14.30
N HIS A 351 -19.47 -22.47 -13.09
CA HIS A 351 -20.43 -22.69 -12.01
C HIS A 351 -21.40 -21.50 -11.86
N PRO A 352 -22.54 -21.69 -11.18
CA PRO A 352 -23.52 -20.61 -10.98
C PRO A 352 -22.90 -19.37 -10.35
N VAL A 353 -23.31 -18.20 -10.86
CA VAL A 353 -22.93 -16.90 -10.30
C VAL A 353 -23.37 -16.79 -8.84
N ARG A 354 -22.50 -16.30 -7.98
CA ARG A 354 -22.76 -16.01 -6.57
C ARG A 354 -22.82 -14.51 -6.35
N LYS A 355 -23.73 -14.05 -5.49
CA LYS A 355 -23.84 -12.65 -5.04
C LYS A 355 -23.19 -12.45 -3.69
#